data_9abde93a5e3575938c24d0d742c81ff4
#
_entry.id   9abde93a5e3575938c24d0d742c81ff4
#
_cell.length_a   1.000
_cell.length_b   1.000
_cell.length_c   1.000
_cell.angle_alpha   90.00
_cell.angle_beta   90.00
_cell.angle_gamma   90.00
#
_symmetry.space_group_name_H-M   'P 1'
#
loop_
_entity.id
_entity.type
_entity.pdbx_description
1 polymer ?
#
loop_
_entity_poly.entity_id
_entity_poly.type
_entity_poly.pdbx_seq_one_letter_code
_entity_poly.pdbx_strand_id
1 'polypeptide(L)'
;MDKQQNELMLSQIEMFEKQTGELLEVKDGKPYYKGLLSCNSDYLPDNLVVDGSLMCYVDSTKLPKGLKVSALLDISETDITEIPDDCEFKSLNVNHTKITKLRDNLELDTLSVYDSSLSVLPKALKVKGELNISRTNITEIPDDCEFGKLLMEDTKINKLRDNLELKYLNVCGSSLQELPKGLKVEGLLNISHTNITKIPDDCEFDSLNISYTKITKLRDNLELDCLIIHDTPLKNLPKNLIIFSFLGMGRNYFTTIPNDCLVTCVCCSEGFNDERYRLNQFNYYYLKDEIVHISHPSGREFLHSDGILSEVIEKKGNVYHVRNSVNGLNGYVVTDGNNHWAHGYTLDEAKQDLHYKMSFRDKSEYEKLTLDSELPYDEAIACYRVITGACQFGTKSYLEHRLPKPNKEKYTIREMIELTKDEYGGKEFREFFEK
;
A
#
# COMPACT_ATOMS: atom_id res chain seq x y z
N MET A 1 22.02 37.51 23.87
CA MET A 1 20.75 37.73 24.59
C MET A 1 21.02 38.69 25.74
N ASP A 2 20.20 39.71 25.92
CA ASP A 2 20.36 40.61 27.07
C ASP A 2 19.85 39.93 28.37
N LYS A 3 20.16 40.55 29.53
CA LYS A 3 19.81 39.96 30.85
C LYS A 3 18.30 39.76 31.01
N GLN A 4 17.50 40.70 30.50
CA GLN A 4 16.04 40.66 30.63
C GLN A 4 15.42 39.55 29.76
N GLN A 5 15.93 39.32 28.55
CA GLN A 5 15.52 38.23 27.66
C GLN A 5 15.85 36.87 28.27
N ASN A 6 17.01 36.74 28.93
CA ASN A 6 17.40 35.51 29.59
C ASN A 6 16.51 35.19 30.82
N GLU A 7 16.20 36.17 31.63
CA GLU A 7 15.28 36.02 32.78
C GLU A 7 13.88 35.61 32.33
N LEU A 8 13.35 36.20 31.24
CA LEU A 8 12.05 35.84 30.67
C LEU A 8 12.05 34.38 30.17
N MET A 9 13.06 33.98 29.42
CA MET A 9 13.20 32.58 28.90
C MET A 9 13.22 31.57 30.04
N LEU A 10 14.01 31.80 31.09
CA LEU A 10 14.10 30.91 32.22
C LEU A 10 12.76 30.79 32.96
N SER A 11 12.04 31.92 33.12
CA SER A 11 10.68 31.91 33.70
C SER A 11 9.68 31.11 32.85
N GLN A 12 9.77 31.18 31.52
CA GLN A 12 8.93 30.37 30.62
C GLN A 12 9.26 28.89 30.74
N ILE A 13 10.55 28.51 30.84
CA ILE A 13 10.99 27.13 31.04
C ILE A 13 10.45 26.58 32.36
N GLU A 14 10.62 27.29 33.46
CA GLU A 14 10.10 26.89 34.80
C GLU A 14 8.59 26.68 34.76
N MET A 15 7.85 27.56 34.07
CA MET A 15 6.40 27.42 33.93
C MET A 15 6.05 26.18 33.11
N PHE A 16 6.72 25.93 32.01
CA PHE A 16 6.52 24.74 31.18
C PHE A 16 6.76 23.44 31.96
N GLU A 17 7.93 23.32 32.63
CA GLU A 17 8.29 22.15 33.42
C GLU A 17 7.30 21.88 34.55
N LYS A 18 6.81 22.94 35.20
CA LYS A 18 5.80 22.85 36.28
C LYS A 18 4.45 22.35 35.72
N GLN A 19 4.05 22.76 34.54
CA GLN A 19 2.75 22.42 33.95
C GLN A 19 2.75 21.05 33.27
N THR A 20 3.85 20.66 32.66
CA THR A 20 3.92 19.44 31.83
C THR A 20 4.63 18.28 32.52
N GLY A 21 5.54 18.55 33.46
CA GLY A 21 6.45 17.57 34.04
C GLY A 21 7.64 17.22 33.17
N GLU A 22 7.70 17.75 31.92
CA GLU A 22 8.80 17.56 31.00
C GLU A 22 9.92 18.57 31.27
N LEU A 23 11.18 18.15 31.11
CA LEU A 23 12.35 19.01 31.35
C LEU A 23 12.91 19.53 30.02
N LEU A 24 13.26 20.82 30.00
CA LEU A 24 13.91 21.46 28.87
C LEU A 24 15.39 21.76 29.17
N GLU A 25 16.23 21.50 28.19
CA GLU A 25 17.61 21.95 28.20
C GLU A 25 17.72 23.38 27.67
N VAL A 26 18.82 24.08 27.99
CA VAL A 26 19.20 25.32 27.30
C VAL A 26 20.39 25.04 26.43
N LYS A 27 20.20 25.14 25.10
CA LYS A 27 21.23 24.90 24.09
C LYS A 27 21.35 26.13 23.17
N ASP A 28 22.53 26.64 22.98
CA ASP A 28 22.81 27.85 22.20
C ASP A 28 21.93 29.06 22.59
N GLY A 29 21.64 29.19 23.91
CA GLY A 29 20.80 30.26 24.45
C GLY A 29 19.31 30.14 24.15
N LYS A 30 18.81 28.95 23.79
CA LYS A 30 17.41 28.67 23.47
C LYS A 30 16.91 27.47 24.27
N PRO A 31 15.61 27.42 24.63
CA PRO A 31 14.99 26.21 25.15
C PRO A 31 15.13 25.10 24.10
N TYR A 32 15.46 23.91 24.55
CA TYR A 32 15.74 22.76 23.68
C TYR A 32 15.13 21.48 24.27
N TYR A 33 14.51 20.67 23.39
CA TYR A 33 14.00 19.35 23.70
C TYR A 33 14.44 18.36 22.61
N LYS A 34 14.81 17.14 23.00
CA LYS A 34 15.22 16.10 22.05
C LYS A 34 14.23 14.94 22.06
N GLY A 35 13.67 14.61 20.89
CA GLY A 35 12.76 13.51 20.70
C GLY A 35 11.32 13.95 20.38
N LEU A 36 10.36 13.13 20.79
CA LEU A 36 8.93 13.44 20.66
C LEU A 36 8.47 14.19 21.91
N LEU A 37 8.04 15.43 21.73
CA LEU A 37 7.40 16.23 22.78
C LEU A 37 5.88 16.20 22.56
N SER A 38 5.11 15.83 23.61
CA SER A 38 3.65 15.85 23.56
C SER A 38 3.12 16.65 24.73
N CYS A 39 2.48 17.80 24.47
CA CYS A 39 2.03 18.70 25.53
C CYS A 39 0.96 19.69 25.05
N ASN A 40 0.36 20.44 25.97
CA ASN A 40 -0.40 21.64 25.62
C ASN A 40 0.57 22.75 25.19
N SER A 41 0.42 23.23 23.95
CA SER A 41 1.35 24.21 23.38
C SER A 41 1.29 25.58 23.98
N ASP A 42 0.25 25.89 24.74
CA ASP A 42 0.10 27.20 25.41
C ASP A 42 1.15 27.44 26.51
N TYR A 43 1.78 26.38 26.99
CA TYR A 43 2.87 26.42 27.95
C TYR A 43 4.27 26.41 27.33
N LEU A 44 4.39 26.23 26.02
CA LEU A 44 5.70 26.19 25.36
C LEU A 44 6.40 27.57 25.43
N PRO A 45 7.71 27.61 25.72
CA PRO A 45 8.46 28.86 25.72
C PRO A 45 8.74 29.33 24.29
N ASP A 46 8.84 30.64 24.12
CA ASP A 46 9.25 31.22 22.86
C ASP A 46 10.66 30.74 22.43
N ASN A 47 10.87 30.63 21.10
CA ASN A 47 12.11 30.17 20.48
C ASN A 47 12.51 28.72 20.84
N LEU A 48 11.56 27.90 21.30
CA LEU A 48 11.80 26.49 21.58
C LEU A 48 12.31 25.76 20.32
N VAL A 49 13.33 24.95 20.51
CA VAL A 49 13.85 24.04 19.49
C VAL A 49 13.53 22.62 19.90
N VAL A 50 12.69 21.93 19.12
CA VAL A 50 12.39 20.51 19.28
C VAL A 50 13.18 19.75 18.21
N ASP A 51 14.23 19.04 18.63
CA ASP A 51 14.98 18.14 17.76
C ASP A 51 14.27 16.79 17.68
N GLY A 52 13.18 16.78 16.93
CA GLY A 52 12.24 15.69 16.82
C GLY A 52 10.87 16.18 16.37
N SER A 53 9.80 15.58 16.89
CA SER A 53 8.40 15.93 16.61
C SER A 53 7.74 16.60 17.80
N LEU A 54 6.80 17.50 17.51
CA LEU A 54 5.91 18.12 18.49
C LEU A 54 4.47 17.74 18.20
N MET A 55 3.77 17.18 19.19
CA MET A 55 2.33 16.89 19.16
C MET A 55 1.63 17.75 20.20
N CYS A 56 0.71 18.60 19.75
CA CYS A 56 -0.06 19.47 20.63
C CYS A 56 -1.34 18.79 21.11
N TYR A 57 -1.68 18.95 22.40
CA TYR A 57 -2.93 18.42 22.94
C TYR A 57 -4.14 19.22 22.43
N VAL A 58 -5.30 18.59 22.40
CA VAL A 58 -6.55 19.14 21.86
C VAL A 58 -7.01 20.48 22.49
N ASP A 59 -6.62 20.75 23.71
CA ASP A 59 -6.89 22.00 24.43
C ASP A 59 -5.86 23.11 24.18
N SER A 60 -4.90 22.89 23.26
CA SER A 60 -3.94 23.90 22.82
C SER A 60 -4.62 24.98 21.99
N THR A 61 -4.31 26.26 22.29
CA THR A 61 -4.95 27.42 21.61
C THR A 61 -3.99 28.26 20.80
N LYS A 62 -2.68 28.13 21.02
CA LYS A 62 -1.64 28.92 20.34
C LYS A 62 -0.31 28.17 20.23
N LEU A 63 0.54 28.63 19.31
CA LEU A 63 1.95 28.23 19.21
C LEU A 63 2.85 29.36 19.70
N PRO A 64 4.05 29.05 20.28
CA PRO A 64 5.03 30.06 20.65
C PRO A 64 5.69 30.66 19.41
N LYS A 65 6.21 31.89 19.53
CA LYS A 65 7.01 32.53 18.48
C LYS A 65 8.36 31.83 18.33
N GLY A 66 8.88 31.79 17.09
CA GLY A 66 10.19 31.26 16.80
C GLY A 66 10.35 29.75 17.04
N LEU A 67 9.24 29.01 17.15
CA LEU A 67 9.23 27.55 17.34
C LEU A 67 9.95 26.87 16.16
N LYS A 68 10.88 25.96 16.47
CA LYS A 68 11.56 25.13 15.48
C LYS A 68 11.36 23.66 15.80
N VAL A 69 10.78 22.92 14.85
CA VAL A 69 10.53 21.47 14.94
C VAL A 69 11.26 20.77 13.82
N SER A 70 12.25 19.93 14.14
CA SER A 70 13.10 19.32 13.11
C SER A 70 12.41 18.22 12.28
N ALA A 71 11.23 17.74 12.72
CA ALA A 71 10.43 16.73 12.03
C ALA A 71 8.96 17.18 11.89
N LEU A 72 8.01 16.49 12.52
CA LEU A 72 6.57 16.76 12.42
C LEU A 72 6.10 17.75 13.49
N LEU A 73 5.41 18.80 13.05
CA LEU A 73 4.52 19.61 13.90
C LEU A 73 3.09 19.10 13.70
N ASP A 74 2.55 18.46 14.72
CA ASP A 74 1.17 17.98 14.76
C ASP A 74 0.35 18.86 15.72
N ILE A 75 -0.58 19.60 15.13
CA ILE A 75 -1.55 20.44 15.85
C ILE A 75 -2.99 20.03 15.51
N SER A 76 -3.17 18.78 15.05
CA SER A 76 -4.49 18.26 14.70
C SER A 76 -5.44 18.27 15.92
N GLU A 77 -6.73 18.44 15.62
CA GLU A 77 -7.81 18.47 16.62
C GLU A 77 -7.67 19.55 17.71
N THR A 78 -6.80 20.56 17.49
CA THR A 78 -6.59 21.66 18.45
C THR A 78 -7.46 22.88 18.13
N ASP A 79 -7.58 23.80 19.11
CA ASP A 79 -8.20 25.12 18.92
C ASP A 79 -7.23 26.18 18.36
N ILE A 80 -6.03 25.77 17.90
CA ILE A 80 -5.07 26.65 17.25
C ILE A 80 -5.66 27.16 15.94
N THR A 81 -5.66 28.47 15.75
CA THR A 81 -6.24 29.16 14.58
C THR A 81 -5.20 29.74 13.62
N GLU A 82 -3.96 29.88 14.07
CA GLU A 82 -2.86 30.43 13.27
C GLU A 82 -1.52 29.79 13.63
N ILE A 83 -0.63 29.73 12.66
CA ILE A 83 0.77 29.32 12.82
C ILE A 83 1.63 30.59 12.62
N PRO A 84 2.42 31.02 13.61
CA PRO A 84 3.32 32.16 13.45
C PRO A 84 4.27 31.98 12.26
N ASP A 85 4.50 33.04 11.49
CA ASP A 85 5.31 32.98 10.26
C ASP A 85 6.79 32.61 10.52
N ASP A 86 7.27 32.81 11.74
CA ASP A 86 8.62 32.49 12.19
C ASP A 86 8.79 31.04 12.69
N CYS A 87 7.72 30.25 12.66
CA CYS A 87 7.80 28.80 12.96
C CYS A 87 8.46 28.04 11.81
N GLU A 88 9.34 27.10 12.15
CA GLU A 88 10.01 26.20 11.20
C GLU A 88 9.67 24.73 11.50
N PHE A 89 9.30 23.98 10.50
CA PHE A 89 8.98 22.54 10.58
C PHE A 89 9.18 21.86 9.22
N LYS A 90 9.41 20.54 9.23
CA LYS A 90 9.55 19.75 7.99
C LYS A 90 8.26 19.10 7.52
N SER A 91 7.41 18.73 8.46
CA SER A 91 6.09 18.15 8.18
C SER A 91 5.06 18.84 9.05
N LEU A 92 3.84 18.98 8.51
CA LEU A 92 2.76 19.69 9.20
C LEU A 92 1.47 18.86 9.12
N ASN A 93 0.83 18.67 10.30
CA ASN A 93 -0.51 18.14 10.41
C ASN A 93 -1.41 19.15 11.10
N VAL A 94 -2.41 19.65 10.37
CA VAL A 94 -3.45 20.59 10.87
C VAL A 94 -4.85 20.01 10.67
N ASN A 95 -4.99 18.70 10.70
CA ASN A 95 -6.29 18.03 10.53
C ASN A 95 -7.29 18.48 11.59
N HIS A 96 -8.56 18.63 11.19
CA HIS A 96 -9.65 19.01 12.10
C HIS A 96 -9.41 20.31 12.87
N THR A 97 -8.69 21.30 12.28
CA THR A 97 -8.44 22.60 12.90
C THR A 97 -9.23 23.72 12.23
N LYS A 98 -9.27 24.86 12.91
CA LYS A 98 -9.86 26.11 12.40
C LYS A 98 -8.86 26.98 11.63
N ILE A 99 -7.70 26.44 11.26
CA ILE A 99 -6.69 27.16 10.47
C ILE A 99 -7.27 27.49 9.09
N THR A 100 -7.23 28.77 8.73
CA THR A 100 -7.78 29.28 7.46
C THR A 100 -6.68 29.68 6.46
N LYS A 101 -5.44 29.83 6.94
CA LYS A 101 -4.32 30.28 6.11
C LYS A 101 -3.01 29.64 6.55
N LEU A 102 -2.18 29.32 5.57
CA LEU A 102 -0.76 28.99 5.72
C LEU A 102 0.08 30.02 4.97
N ARG A 103 1.33 30.24 5.38
CA ARG A 103 2.25 31.16 4.69
C ARG A 103 2.65 30.63 3.31
N ASP A 104 2.92 31.51 2.38
CA ASP A 104 3.44 31.18 1.04
C ASP A 104 4.87 30.60 1.10
N ASN A 105 5.29 29.94 0.02
CA ASN A 105 6.62 29.35 -0.16
C ASN A 105 6.98 28.31 0.90
N LEU A 106 6.01 27.53 1.38
CA LEU A 106 6.27 26.41 2.27
C LEU A 106 6.94 25.25 1.52
N GLU A 107 8.04 24.74 2.08
CA GLU A 107 8.70 23.52 1.62
C GLU A 107 8.61 22.48 2.73
N LEU A 108 7.87 21.38 2.48
CA LEU A 108 7.55 20.37 3.47
C LEU A 108 7.84 18.96 2.93
N ASP A 109 8.10 18.03 3.83
CA ASP A 109 8.15 16.61 3.49
C ASP A 109 6.71 16.05 3.35
N THR A 110 5.80 16.41 4.27
CA THR A 110 4.36 16.08 4.20
C THR A 110 3.50 17.24 4.70
N LEU A 111 2.29 17.39 4.14
CA LEU A 111 1.27 18.32 4.61
C LEU A 111 -0.08 17.63 4.66
N SER A 112 -0.70 17.60 5.84
CA SER A 112 -2.09 17.18 5.99
C SER A 112 -2.94 18.31 6.56
N VAL A 113 -3.98 18.67 5.80
CA VAL A 113 -4.99 19.67 6.15
C VAL A 113 -6.42 19.05 6.11
N TYR A 114 -6.49 17.73 6.29
CA TYR A 114 -7.74 16.96 6.25
C TYR A 114 -8.81 17.56 7.18
N ASP A 115 -10.01 17.79 6.62
CA ASP A 115 -11.17 18.32 7.36
C ASP A 115 -10.87 19.60 8.18
N SER A 116 -9.97 20.45 7.65
CA SER A 116 -9.64 21.75 8.24
C SER A 116 -10.42 22.89 7.60
N SER A 117 -10.37 24.08 8.19
CA SER A 117 -11.01 25.29 7.65
C SER A 117 -10.22 25.95 6.52
N LEU A 118 -9.10 25.34 6.07
CA LEU A 118 -8.30 25.88 4.97
C LEU A 118 -9.12 25.86 3.66
N SER A 119 -9.19 26.99 2.98
CA SER A 119 -9.95 27.15 1.73
C SER A 119 -9.09 27.50 0.52
N VAL A 120 -7.82 27.84 0.74
CA VAL A 120 -6.86 28.20 -0.30
C VAL A 120 -5.50 27.62 0.08
N LEU A 121 -4.83 26.96 -0.88
CA LEU A 121 -3.45 26.54 -0.72
C LEU A 121 -2.49 27.72 -0.83
N PRO A 122 -1.37 27.73 -0.10
CA PRO A 122 -0.35 28.75 -0.24
C PRO A 122 0.31 28.70 -1.63
N LYS A 123 0.77 29.84 -2.12
CA LYS A 123 1.51 29.93 -3.39
C LYS A 123 2.88 29.26 -3.24
N ALA A 124 3.36 28.69 -4.35
CA ALA A 124 4.64 28.00 -4.43
C ALA A 124 4.85 26.95 -3.31
N LEU A 125 3.78 26.28 -2.92
CA LEU A 125 3.82 25.17 -1.97
C LEU A 125 4.57 23.98 -2.57
N LYS A 126 5.60 23.49 -1.85
CA LYS A 126 6.33 22.28 -2.23
C LYS A 126 6.20 21.21 -1.16
N VAL A 127 5.62 20.06 -1.50
CA VAL A 127 5.47 18.90 -0.63
C VAL A 127 6.13 17.71 -1.29
N LYS A 128 7.31 17.30 -0.80
CA LYS A 128 8.08 16.20 -1.40
C LYS A 128 7.33 14.87 -1.41
N GLY A 129 6.57 14.60 -0.35
CA GLY A 129 5.80 13.39 -0.16
C GLY A 129 4.30 13.61 -0.39
N GLU A 130 3.52 13.48 0.67
CA GLU A 130 2.07 13.47 0.62
C GLU A 130 1.46 14.83 0.97
N LEU A 131 0.61 15.33 0.06
CA LEU A 131 -0.31 16.44 0.28
C LEU A 131 -1.73 15.87 0.45
N ASN A 132 -2.27 15.97 1.67
CA ASN A 132 -3.65 15.60 1.96
C ASN A 132 -4.51 16.85 2.21
N ILE A 133 -5.41 17.12 1.26
CA ILE A 133 -6.38 18.23 1.29
C ILE A 133 -7.83 17.74 1.35
N SER A 134 -8.03 16.45 1.67
CA SER A 134 -9.35 15.81 1.66
C SER A 134 -10.30 16.50 2.65
N ARG A 135 -11.59 16.55 2.29
CA ARG A 135 -12.69 17.16 3.07
C ARG A 135 -12.50 18.63 3.40
N THR A 136 -11.74 19.36 2.60
CA THR A 136 -11.56 20.81 2.75
C THR A 136 -12.47 21.59 1.79
N ASN A 137 -12.57 22.90 2.01
CA ASN A 137 -13.25 23.80 1.09
C ASN A 137 -12.33 24.36 -0.02
N ILE A 138 -11.16 23.76 -0.23
CA ILE A 138 -10.25 24.11 -1.32
C ILE A 138 -10.94 23.80 -2.66
N THR A 139 -10.92 24.77 -3.58
CA THR A 139 -11.57 24.64 -4.89
C THR A 139 -10.60 24.55 -6.05
N GLU A 140 -9.33 24.87 -5.82
CA GLU A 140 -8.29 24.82 -6.85
C GLU A 140 -6.92 24.51 -6.23
N ILE A 141 -6.04 23.91 -7.03
CA ILE A 141 -4.62 23.73 -6.71
C ILE A 141 -3.83 24.65 -7.63
N PRO A 142 -3.07 25.61 -7.08
CA PRO A 142 -2.22 26.50 -7.89
C PRO A 142 -1.22 25.72 -8.76
N ASP A 143 -0.97 26.19 -9.98
CA ASP A 143 -0.09 25.49 -10.92
C ASP A 143 1.39 25.46 -10.47
N ASP A 144 1.79 26.35 -9.58
CA ASP A 144 3.11 26.44 -8.98
C ASP A 144 3.33 25.51 -7.77
N CYS A 145 2.30 24.74 -7.38
CA CYS A 145 2.42 23.75 -6.32
C CYS A 145 3.07 22.46 -6.83
N GLU A 146 3.99 21.90 -6.04
CA GLU A 146 4.66 20.63 -6.29
C GLU A 146 4.33 19.62 -5.18
N PHE A 147 4.02 18.37 -5.54
CA PHE A 147 3.72 17.30 -4.58
C PHE A 147 3.95 15.92 -5.21
N GLY A 148 4.37 14.95 -4.39
CA GLY A 148 4.63 13.57 -4.84
C GLY A 148 3.38 12.68 -4.80
N LYS A 149 2.51 12.87 -3.79
CA LYS A 149 1.23 12.18 -3.64
C LYS A 149 0.14 13.20 -3.35
N LEU A 150 -1.05 13.00 -3.93
CA LEU A 150 -2.19 13.88 -3.70
C LEU A 150 -3.40 13.08 -3.22
N LEU A 151 -3.92 13.47 -2.03
CA LEU A 151 -5.21 13.03 -1.50
C LEU A 151 -6.14 14.25 -1.48
N MET A 152 -7.25 14.19 -2.22
CA MET A 152 -8.25 15.25 -2.31
C MET A 152 -9.69 14.68 -2.29
N GLU A 153 -9.91 13.71 -1.41
CA GLU A 153 -11.22 13.09 -1.25
C GLU A 153 -12.27 14.11 -0.80
N ASP A 154 -13.50 13.97 -1.32
CA ASP A 154 -14.64 14.81 -0.94
C ASP A 154 -14.36 16.32 -1.06
N THR A 155 -13.54 16.74 -2.05
CA THR A 155 -13.27 18.16 -2.32
C THR A 155 -14.14 18.74 -3.43
N LYS A 156 -14.18 20.06 -3.52
CA LYS A 156 -14.88 20.79 -4.59
C LYS A 156 -13.97 21.08 -5.80
N ILE A 157 -12.75 20.53 -5.83
CA ILE A 157 -11.83 20.67 -6.94
C ILE A 157 -12.43 19.96 -8.16
N ASN A 158 -12.58 20.67 -9.25
CA ASN A 158 -13.20 20.17 -10.48
C ASN A 158 -12.23 20.05 -11.66
N LYS A 159 -10.97 20.49 -11.47
CA LYS A 159 -9.92 20.44 -12.49
C LYS A 159 -8.54 20.28 -11.87
N LEU A 160 -7.69 19.47 -12.50
CA LEU A 160 -6.25 19.36 -12.24
C LEU A 160 -5.48 19.82 -13.49
N ARG A 161 -4.24 20.30 -13.32
CA ARG A 161 -3.36 20.67 -14.44
C ARG A 161 -2.95 19.45 -15.26
N ASP A 162 -2.73 19.64 -16.55
CA ASP A 162 -2.23 18.59 -17.43
C ASP A 162 -0.78 18.18 -17.09
N ASN A 163 -0.37 16.97 -17.53
CA ASN A 163 0.96 16.41 -17.37
C ASN A 163 1.41 16.28 -15.89
N LEU A 164 0.48 15.97 -14.98
CA LEU A 164 0.81 15.65 -13.61
C LEU A 164 1.52 14.27 -13.54
N GLU A 165 2.64 14.25 -12.82
CA GLU A 165 3.35 13.01 -12.50
C GLU A 165 3.33 12.82 -10.98
N LEU A 166 2.73 11.72 -10.49
CA LEU A 166 2.47 11.45 -9.08
C LEU A 166 2.78 9.98 -8.75
N LYS A 167 3.15 9.73 -7.50
CA LYS A 167 3.25 8.36 -6.99
C LYS A 167 1.90 7.77 -6.59
N TYR A 168 0.94 8.63 -6.28
CA TYR A 168 -0.38 8.24 -5.82
C TYR A 168 -1.36 9.39 -6.03
N LEU A 169 -2.57 9.09 -6.55
CA LEU A 169 -3.63 10.07 -6.69
C LEU A 169 -4.95 9.49 -6.17
N ASN A 170 -5.53 10.15 -5.16
CA ASN A 170 -6.86 9.83 -4.66
C ASN A 170 -7.79 11.04 -4.76
N VAL A 171 -8.77 10.94 -5.65
CA VAL A 171 -9.78 11.95 -5.90
C VAL A 171 -11.21 11.44 -5.58
N CYS A 172 -11.31 10.39 -4.75
CA CYS A 172 -12.59 9.76 -4.38
C CYS A 172 -13.59 10.81 -3.88
N GLY A 173 -14.82 10.76 -4.39
CA GLY A 173 -15.89 11.67 -3.97
C GLY A 173 -15.70 13.14 -4.36
N SER A 174 -14.60 13.51 -5.04
CA SER A 174 -14.35 14.89 -5.45
C SER A 174 -15.30 15.35 -6.58
N SER A 175 -15.32 16.66 -6.81
CA SER A 175 -16.10 17.26 -7.92
C SER A 175 -15.42 17.14 -9.29
N LEU A 176 -14.32 16.39 -9.40
CA LEU A 176 -13.59 16.20 -10.65
C LEU A 176 -14.48 15.51 -11.70
N GLN A 177 -14.57 16.08 -12.90
CA GLN A 177 -15.42 15.55 -13.98
C GLN A 177 -14.62 14.85 -15.08
N GLU A 178 -13.33 15.20 -15.19
CA GLU A 178 -12.40 14.61 -16.15
C GLU A 178 -11.00 14.55 -15.58
N LEU A 179 -10.22 13.56 -16.02
CA LEU A 179 -8.80 13.45 -15.70
C LEU A 179 -7.99 14.40 -16.60
N PRO A 180 -6.88 14.97 -16.11
CA PRO A 180 -5.98 15.78 -16.91
C PRO A 180 -5.30 14.91 -17.99
N LYS A 181 -4.93 15.54 -19.12
CA LYS A 181 -4.18 14.89 -20.19
C LYS A 181 -2.76 14.59 -19.70
N GLY A 182 -2.20 13.49 -20.17
CA GLY A 182 -0.84 13.06 -19.84
C GLY A 182 -0.63 12.79 -18.34
N LEU A 183 -1.68 12.48 -17.58
CA LEU A 183 -1.57 12.09 -16.18
C LEU A 183 -0.77 10.81 -16.04
N LYS A 184 0.26 10.83 -15.19
CA LYS A 184 1.04 9.64 -14.80
C LYS A 184 0.96 9.41 -13.30
N VAL A 185 0.60 8.20 -12.89
CA VAL A 185 0.51 7.76 -11.50
C VAL A 185 1.28 6.45 -11.36
N GLU A 186 2.46 6.49 -10.72
CA GLU A 186 3.31 5.30 -10.53
C GLU A 186 2.64 4.17 -9.70
N GLY A 187 1.57 4.47 -8.98
CA GLY A 187 0.84 3.52 -8.15
C GLY A 187 -0.67 3.58 -8.39
N LEU A 188 -1.44 3.76 -7.32
CA LEU A 188 -2.90 3.75 -7.40
C LEU A 188 -3.46 5.10 -7.86
N LEU A 189 -4.25 5.06 -8.94
CA LEU A 189 -5.21 6.08 -9.32
C LEU A 189 -6.60 5.70 -8.78
N ASN A 190 -7.05 6.39 -7.72
CA ASN A 190 -8.39 6.22 -7.18
C ASN A 190 -9.30 7.37 -7.60
N ILE A 191 -10.25 7.07 -8.50
CA ILE A 191 -11.28 8.01 -8.98
C ILE A 191 -12.70 7.57 -8.59
N SER A 192 -12.80 6.68 -7.60
CA SER A 192 -14.10 6.15 -7.17
C SER A 192 -15.04 7.26 -6.67
N HIS A 193 -16.34 7.00 -6.76
CA HIS A 193 -17.39 7.95 -6.35
C HIS A 193 -17.32 9.33 -7.04
N THR A 194 -16.74 9.42 -8.24
CA THR A 194 -16.70 10.64 -9.04
C THR A 194 -17.68 10.60 -10.23
N ASN A 195 -17.89 11.75 -10.86
CA ASN A 195 -18.68 11.84 -12.08
C ASN A 195 -17.86 11.63 -13.37
N ILE A 196 -16.63 11.12 -13.26
CA ILE A 196 -15.77 10.81 -14.41
C ILE A 196 -16.43 9.73 -15.27
N THR A 197 -16.49 9.95 -16.58
CA THR A 197 -17.12 9.06 -17.55
C THR A 197 -16.16 8.32 -18.45
N LYS A 198 -14.91 8.78 -18.52
CA LYS A 198 -13.83 8.19 -19.34
C LYS A 198 -12.46 8.47 -18.77
N ILE A 199 -11.53 7.60 -19.06
CA ILE A 199 -10.10 7.78 -18.78
C ILE A 199 -9.42 8.10 -20.11
N PRO A 200 -8.66 9.21 -20.25
CA PRO A 200 -7.88 9.50 -21.44
C PRO A 200 -6.87 8.38 -21.75
N ASP A 201 -6.65 8.12 -23.05
CA ASP A 201 -5.76 7.01 -23.47
C ASP A 201 -4.27 7.27 -23.15
N ASP A 202 -3.90 8.53 -22.95
CA ASP A 202 -2.56 8.99 -22.58
C ASP A 202 -2.28 8.99 -21.06
N CYS A 203 -3.25 8.55 -20.24
CA CYS A 203 -3.03 8.35 -18.81
C CYS A 203 -2.27 7.04 -18.54
N GLU A 204 -1.28 7.10 -17.65
CA GLU A 204 -0.49 5.96 -17.18
C GLU A 204 -0.74 5.73 -15.68
N PHE A 205 -0.94 4.48 -15.26
CA PHE A 205 -1.14 4.10 -13.86
C PHE A 205 -0.90 2.60 -13.68
N ASP A 206 -0.40 2.19 -12.50
CA ASP A 206 -0.16 0.78 -12.20
C ASP A 206 -1.40 0.11 -11.59
N SER A 207 -2.19 0.84 -10.84
CA SER A 207 -3.43 0.35 -10.23
C SER A 207 -4.56 1.36 -10.41
N LEU A 208 -5.79 0.86 -10.55
CA LEU A 208 -6.95 1.67 -10.85
C LEU A 208 -8.16 1.29 -10.01
N ASN A 209 -8.77 2.27 -9.36
CA ASN A 209 -10.08 2.14 -8.73
C ASN A 209 -11.09 3.09 -9.40
N ILE A 210 -12.07 2.52 -10.11
CA ILE A 210 -13.16 3.25 -10.76
C ILE A 210 -14.53 2.96 -10.15
N SER A 211 -14.56 2.39 -8.94
CA SER A 211 -15.82 2.01 -8.29
C SER A 211 -16.79 3.19 -8.20
N TYR A 212 -18.09 2.92 -8.39
CA TYR A 212 -19.14 3.93 -8.30
C TYR A 212 -18.96 5.14 -9.24
N THR A 213 -18.30 4.93 -10.40
CA THR A 213 -18.17 5.93 -11.46
C THR A 213 -19.16 5.67 -12.59
N LYS A 214 -19.19 6.57 -13.57
CA LYS A 214 -20.01 6.41 -14.80
C LYS A 214 -19.23 5.86 -15.99
N ILE A 215 -18.06 5.25 -15.76
CA ILE A 215 -17.21 4.69 -16.80
C ILE A 215 -17.86 3.45 -17.37
N THR A 216 -18.07 3.45 -18.68
CA THR A 216 -18.71 2.34 -19.44
C THR A 216 -17.73 1.51 -20.24
N LYS A 217 -16.50 1.99 -20.40
CA LYS A 217 -15.45 1.31 -21.19
C LYS A 217 -14.07 1.72 -20.67
N LEU A 218 -13.17 0.76 -20.63
CA LEU A 218 -11.72 0.97 -20.47
C LEU A 218 -11.02 0.67 -21.79
N ARG A 219 -9.82 1.25 -22.02
CA ARG A 219 -8.99 0.94 -23.20
C ARG A 219 -8.52 -0.51 -23.19
N ASP A 220 -8.35 -1.09 -24.37
CA ASP A 220 -7.80 -2.44 -24.53
C ASP A 220 -6.29 -2.46 -24.20
N ASN A 221 -5.73 -3.64 -23.95
CA ASN A 221 -4.32 -3.89 -23.62
C ASN A 221 -3.85 -3.19 -22.32
N LEU A 222 -4.73 -3.08 -21.33
CA LEU A 222 -4.35 -2.60 -20.01
C LEU A 222 -3.56 -3.66 -19.24
N GLU A 223 -2.46 -3.22 -18.64
CA GLU A 223 -1.67 -4.00 -17.70
C GLU A 223 -1.69 -3.28 -16.35
N LEU A 224 -2.23 -3.94 -15.33
CA LEU A 224 -2.44 -3.34 -14.01
C LEU A 224 -2.00 -4.30 -12.91
N ASP A 225 -1.49 -3.76 -11.82
CA ASP A 225 -1.33 -4.52 -10.60
C ASP A 225 -2.70 -4.82 -9.99
N CYS A 226 -3.55 -3.81 -9.85
CA CYS A 226 -4.88 -3.94 -9.27
C CYS A 226 -5.93 -3.16 -10.07
N LEU A 227 -7.13 -3.75 -10.24
CA LEU A 227 -8.30 -3.09 -10.81
C LEU A 227 -9.51 -3.28 -9.90
N ILE A 228 -10.13 -2.18 -9.47
CA ILE A 228 -11.35 -2.20 -8.66
C ILE A 228 -12.46 -1.49 -9.42
N ILE A 229 -13.58 -2.22 -9.67
CA ILE A 229 -14.67 -1.78 -10.56
C ILE A 229 -16.06 -1.97 -9.92
N HIS A 230 -16.17 -1.89 -8.59
CA HIS A 230 -17.43 -2.09 -7.89
C HIS A 230 -18.52 -1.13 -8.40
N ASP A 231 -19.70 -1.67 -8.68
CA ASP A 231 -20.90 -0.88 -9.06
C ASP A 231 -20.63 0.14 -10.17
N THR A 232 -19.86 -0.27 -11.21
CA THR A 232 -19.68 0.51 -12.43
C THR A 232 -20.62 0.03 -13.53
N PRO A 233 -21.00 0.89 -14.50
CA PRO A 233 -21.79 0.49 -15.67
C PRO A 233 -20.95 -0.23 -16.74
N LEU A 234 -19.73 -0.65 -16.41
CA LEU A 234 -18.82 -1.38 -17.30
C LEU A 234 -19.44 -2.74 -17.69
N LYS A 235 -19.71 -2.95 -18.98
CA LYS A 235 -20.38 -4.16 -19.48
C LYS A 235 -19.41 -5.28 -19.83
N ASN A 236 -18.20 -4.94 -20.19
CA ASN A 236 -17.16 -5.89 -20.59
C ASN A 236 -15.82 -5.46 -20.02
N LEU A 237 -15.00 -6.42 -19.64
CA LEU A 237 -13.59 -6.17 -19.39
C LEU A 237 -12.90 -5.79 -20.72
N PRO A 238 -11.87 -4.94 -20.69
CA PRO A 238 -11.13 -4.59 -21.90
C PRO A 238 -10.41 -5.83 -22.47
N LYS A 239 -10.23 -5.87 -23.79
CA LYS A 239 -9.49 -6.96 -24.43
C LYS A 239 -8.02 -6.98 -23.99
N ASN A 240 -7.46 -8.15 -23.88
CA ASN A 240 -6.06 -8.38 -23.54
C ASN A 240 -5.67 -7.72 -22.18
N LEU A 241 -6.62 -7.66 -21.24
CA LEU A 241 -6.38 -7.15 -19.89
C LEU A 241 -5.46 -8.10 -19.13
N ILE A 242 -4.42 -7.56 -18.50
CA ILE A 242 -3.58 -8.30 -17.57
C ILE A 242 -3.71 -7.65 -16.17
N ILE A 243 -4.03 -8.46 -15.16
CA ILE A 243 -4.07 -8.02 -13.74
C ILE A 243 -3.16 -8.95 -12.96
N PHE A 244 -2.10 -8.38 -12.40
CA PHE A 244 -1.06 -9.15 -11.72
C PHE A 244 -1.45 -9.57 -10.30
N SER A 245 -2.18 -8.73 -9.56
CA SER A 245 -2.52 -9.01 -8.17
C SER A 245 -4.02 -9.26 -7.96
N PHE A 246 -4.88 -8.28 -8.28
CA PHE A 246 -6.24 -8.32 -7.78
C PHE A 246 -7.26 -7.61 -8.69
N LEU A 247 -8.37 -8.29 -9.02
CA LEU A 247 -9.57 -7.74 -9.64
C LEU A 247 -10.72 -7.70 -8.63
N GLY A 248 -11.12 -6.52 -8.19
CA GLY A 248 -12.29 -6.29 -7.34
C GLY A 248 -13.51 -5.95 -8.19
N MET A 249 -14.46 -6.86 -8.30
CA MET A 249 -15.65 -6.69 -9.14
C MET A 249 -16.91 -6.25 -8.36
N GLY A 250 -16.97 -6.54 -7.06
CA GLY A 250 -18.16 -6.24 -6.24
C GLY A 250 -19.42 -6.86 -6.81
N ARG A 251 -20.46 -6.06 -7.03
CA ARG A 251 -21.75 -6.48 -7.62
C ARG A 251 -21.78 -6.42 -9.14
N ASN A 252 -20.64 -6.33 -9.81
CA ASN A 252 -20.62 -6.40 -11.26
C ASN A 252 -21.03 -7.79 -11.76
N TYR A 253 -21.71 -7.82 -12.90
CA TYR A 253 -22.33 -9.02 -13.46
C TYR A 253 -21.38 -9.90 -14.29
N PHE A 254 -20.08 -9.81 -14.06
CA PHE A 254 -19.14 -10.71 -14.72
C PHE A 254 -19.12 -12.07 -14.00
N THR A 255 -19.57 -13.10 -14.69
CA THR A 255 -19.57 -14.47 -14.16
C THR A 255 -18.33 -15.24 -14.53
N THR A 256 -17.59 -14.78 -15.51
CA THR A 256 -16.33 -15.38 -16.02
C THR A 256 -15.37 -14.29 -16.47
N ILE A 257 -14.08 -14.63 -16.52
CA ILE A 257 -13.04 -13.77 -17.11
C ILE A 257 -12.89 -14.14 -18.61
N PRO A 258 -12.90 -13.17 -19.55
CA PRO A 258 -12.64 -13.47 -20.96
C PRO A 258 -11.32 -14.23 -21.19
N ASN A 259 -11.28 -15.09 -22.20
CA ASN A 259 -10.11 -15.94 -22.46
C ASN A 259 -8.86 -15.15 -22.91
N ASP A 260 -9.04 -13.96 -23.42
CA ASP A 260 -7.96 -13.02 -23.79
C ASP A 260 -7.50 -12.15 -22.60
N CYS A 261 -8.09 -12.35 -21.42
CA CYS A 261 -7.71 -11.65 -20.18
C CYS A 261 -6.97 -12.59 -19.24
N LEU A 262 -5.95 -12.06 -18.57
CA LEU A 262 -5.18 -12.74 -17.53
C LEU A 262 -5.37 -12.05 -16.20
N VAL A 263 -6.00 -12.73 -15.24
CA VAL A 263 -6.28 -12.20 -13.90
C VAL A 263 -5.90 -13.26 -12.87
N THR A 264 -5.04 -12.92 -11.93
CA THR A 264 -4.55 -13.89 -10.92
C THR A 264 -5.51 -14.11 -9.78
N CYS A 265 -6.18 -13.06 -9.31
CA CYS A 265 -7.10 -13.12 -8.20
C CYS A 265 -8.34 -12.27 -8.47
N VAL A 266 -9.52 -12.82 -8.19
CA VAL A 266 -10.80 -12.14 -8.37
C VAL A 266 -11.54 -12.10 -7.03
N CYS A 267 -12.03 -10.92 -6.65
CA CYS A 267 -12.99 -10.74 -5.56
C CYS A 267 -14.33 -10.25 -6.13
N CYS A 268 -15.37 -11.03 -5.89
CA CYS A 268 -16.72 -10.67 -6.28
C CYS A 268 -17.73 -11.10 -5.21
N SER A 269 -18.89 -10.45 -5.17
CA SER A 269 -19.88 -10.69 -4.12
C SER A 269 -20.62 -12.02 -4.30
N GLU A 270 -21.01 -12.37 -5.53
CA GLU A 270 -21.74 -13.62 -5.85
C GLU A 270 -21.73 -13.88 -7.37
N GLY A 271 -21.98 -15.14 -7.76
CA GLY A 271 -22.26 -15.52 -9.15
C GLY A 271 -21.04 -15.72 -10.05
N PHE A 272 -19.83 -15.61 -9.55
CA PHE A 272 -18.62 -15.93 -10.32
C PHE A 272 -18.54 -17.46 -10.49
N ASN A 273 -18.45 -17.93 -11.73
CA ASN A 273 -18.45 -19.33 -12.08
C ASN A 273 -17.49 -19.62 -13.25
N ASP A 274 -16.22 -19.29 -13.05
CA ASP A 274 -15.16 -19.58 -13.99
C ASP A 274 -14.35 -20.78 -13.50
N GLU A 275 -14.38 -21.89 -14.25
CA GLU A 275 -13.73 -23.14 -13.85
C GLU A 275 -12.20 -23.06 -13.74
N ARG A 276 -11.57 -22.00 -14.31
CA ARG A 276 -10.12 -21.74 -14.17
C ARG A 276 -9.72 -21.31 -12.78
N TYR A 277 -10.70 -20.90 -11.93
CA TYR A 277 -10.45 -20.36 -10.62
C TYR A 277 -10.96 -21.28 -9.52
N ARG A 278 -10.38 -21.16 -8.33
CA ARG A 278 -10.87 -21.79 -7.09
C ARG A 278 -11.18 -20.73 -6.04
N LEU A 279 -12.25 -20.93 -5.31
CA LEU A 279 -12.62 -20.10 -4.17
C LEU A 279 -11.79 -20.49 -2.94
N ASN A 280 -11.22 -19.52 -2.23
CA ASN A 280 -10.56 -19.74 -0.95
C ASN A 280 -11.47 -19.38 0.24
N GLN A 281 -10.96 -19.60 1.47
CA GLN A 281 -11.67 -19.32 2.73
C GLN A 281 -12.02 -17.84 2.98
N PHE A 282 -11.39 -16.90 2.25
CA PHE A 282 -11.62 -15.46 2.37
C PHE A 282 -12.53 -14.91 1.27
N ASN A 283 -13.22 -15.77 0.52
CA ASN A 283 -14.08 -15.43 -0.61
C ASN A 283 -13.36 -14.77 -1.80
N TYR A 284 -12.08 -15.11 -2.01
CA TYR A 284 -11.34 -14.77 -3.20
C TYR A 284 -11.22 -15.96 -4.14
N TYR A 285 -11.34 -15.71 -5.45
CA TYR A 285 -11.16 -16.69 -6.50
C TYR A 285 -9.74 -16.56 -7.06
N TYR A 286 -8.89 -17.55 -6.82
CA TYR A 286 -7.54 -17.60 -7.36
C TYR A 286 -7.50 -18.48 -8.60
N LEU A 287 -6.70 -18.07 -9.59
CA LEU A 287 -6.37 -18.92 -10.73
C LEU A 287 -5.77 -20.24 -10.20
N LYS A 288 -6.29 -21.38 -10.66
CA LYS A 288 -5.84 -22.69 -10.19
C LYS A 288 -4.33 -22.87 -10.46
N ASP A 289 -3.65 -23.56 -9.54
CA ASP A 289 -2.20 -23.84 -9.65
C ASP A 289 -1.87 -24.96 -10.65
N GLU A 290 -2.74 -25.26 -11.57
CA GLU A 290 -2.36 -26.04 -12.73
C GLU A 290 -1.38 -25.19 -13.54
N ILE A 291 -0.23 -25.78 -13.87
CA ILE A 291 0.81 -25.11 -14.61
C ILE A 291 0.25 -24.65 -15.92
N VAL A 292 0.07 -23.36 -16.04
CA VAL A 292 -0.49 -22.78 -17.25
C VAL A 292 0.57 -21.94 -17.90
N HIS A 293 1.01 -22.40 -19.08
CA HIS A 293 1.76 -21.58 -20.00
C HIS A 293 0.75 -20.78 -20.82
N ILE A 294 0.74 -19.47 -20.63
CA ILE A 294 -0.25 -18.59 -21.22
C ILE A 294 0.43 -17.76 -22.29
N SER A 295 0.03 -17.96 -23.55
CA SER A 295 0.40 -17.08 -24.65
C SER A 295 -0.61 -15.93 -24.71
N HIS A 296 -0.15 -14.73 -24.37
CA HIS A 296 -1.00 -13.55 -24.42
C HIS A 296 -1.02 -12.97 -25.85
N PRO A 297 -2.16 -12.38 -26.31
CA PRO A 297 -2.26 -11.81 -27.66
C PRO A 297 -1.26 -10.70 -27.98
N SER A 298 -0.67 -10.06 -26.98
CA SER A 298 0.45 -9.11 -27.16
C SER A 298 1.76 -9.75 -27.63
N GLY A 299 1.81 -11.08 -27.76
CA GLY A 299 3.02 -11.85 -28.07
C GLY A 299 3.89 -12.16 -26.84
N ARG A 300 3.44 -11.80 -25.65
CA ARG A 300 4.11 -12.13 -24.37
C ARG A 300 3.67 -13.50 -23.89
N GLU A 301 4.56 -14.19 -23.23
CA GLU A 301 4.30 -15.50 -22.62
C GLU A 301 4.37 -15.38 -21.09
N PHE A 302 3.45 -16.05 -20.41
CA PHE A 302 3.39 -16.09 -18.95
C PHE A 302 3.37 -17.54 -18.47
N LEU A 303 3.95 -17.75 -17.28
CA LEU A 303 3.86 -18.99 -16.52
C LEU A 303 3.13 -18.73 -15.23
N HIS A 304 2.07 -19.50 -14.96
CA HIS A 304 1.47 -19.57 -13.63
C HIS A 304 1.86 -20.91 -13.01
N SER A 305 2.60 -20.88 -11.92
CA SER A 305 3.09 -22.06 -11.22
C SER A 305 3.31 -21.72 -9.75
N ASP A 306 2.95 -22.65 -8.86
CA ASP A 306 3.06 -22.47 -7.39
C ASP A 306 2.34 -21.20 -6.88
N GLY A 307 1.22 -20.80 -7.51
CA GLY A 307 0.48 -19.58 -7.17
C GLY A 307 1.16 -18.27 -7.61
N ILE A 308 2.20 -18.35 -8.43
CA ILE A 308 2.99 -17.20 -8.89
C ILE A 308 2.85 -17.05 -10.39
N LEU A 309 2.35 -15.91 -10.82
CA LEU A 309 2.38 -15.51 -12.21
C LEU A 309 3.73 -14.87 -12.55
N SER A 310 4.36 -15.33 -13.61
CA SER A 310 5.65 -14.80 -14.06
C SER A 310 5.62 -14.57 -15.57
N GLU A 311 6.10 -13.42 -16.04
CA GLU A 311 6.31 -13.15 -17.44
C GLU A 311 7.59 -13.86 -17.92
N VAL A 312 7.53 -14.57 -19.02
CA VAL A 312 8.69 -15.22 -19.64
C VAL A 312 9.49 -14.19 -20.42
N ILE A 313 10.71 -13.90 -19.98
CA ILE A 313 11.66 -13.05 -20.71
C ILE A 313 12.43 -13.84 -21.75
N GLU A 314 12.89 -15.04 -21.38
CA GLU A 314 13.68 -15.93 -22.23
C GLU A 314 13.43 -17.39 -21.83
N LYS A 315 13.43 -18.28 -22.85
CA LYS A 315 13.33 -19.72 -22.65
C LYS A 315 14.50 -20.43 -23.29
N LYS A 316 15.17 -21.30 -22.52
CA LYS A 316 16.25 -22.19 -23.02
C LYS A 316 15.99 -23.61 -22.53
N GLY A 317 15.41 -24.44 -23.41
CA GLY A 317 15.01 -25.80 -23.04
C GLY A 317 13.99 -25.77 -21.88
N ASN A 318 14.35 -26.40 -20.76
CA ASN A 318 13.54 -26.50 -19.56
C ASN A 318 13.80 -25.38 -18.54
N VAL A 319 14.52 -24.33 -18.93
CA VAL A 319 14.86 -23.18 -18.11
C VAL A 319 14.17 -21.95 -18.67
N TYR A 320 13.43 -21.25 -17.82
CA TYR A 320 12.74 -20.00 -18.13
C TYR A 320 13.36 -18.90 -17.29
N HIS A 321 13.87 -17.85 -17.91
CA HIS A 321 14.19 -16.59 -17.26
C HIS A 321 12.91 -15.78 -17.21
N VAL A 322 12.48 -15.35 -16.05
CA VAL A 322 11.16 -14.75 -15.85
C VAL A 322 11.26 -13.46 -15.06
N ARG A 323 10.23 -12.61 -15.22
CA ARG A 323 9.93 -11.49 -14.34
C ARG A 323 8.72 -11.86 -13.48
N ASN A 324 8.89 -11.86 -12.16
CA ASN A 324 7.80 -12.16 -11.24
C ASN A 324 6.79 -11.00 -11.21
N SER A 325 5.51 -11.31 -11.34
CA SER A 325 4.43 -10.32 -11.34
C SER A 325 4.19 -9.67 -9.97
N VAL A 326 4.52 -10.37 -8.86
CA VAL A 326 4.26 -9.87 -7.50
C VAL A 326 5.22 -8.75 -7.08
N ASN A 327 6.49 -8.86 -7.46
CA ASN A 327 7.53 -7.93 -7.00
C ASN A 327 8.36 -7.31 -8.14
N GLY A 328 8.06 -7.65 -9.40
CA GLY A 328 8.77 -7.16 -10.58
C GLY A 328 10.23 -7.63 -10.69
N LEU A 329 10.70 -8.49 -9.78
CA LEU A 329 12.08 -8.98 -9.80
C LEU A 329 12.25 -10.10 -10.82
N ASN A 330 13.44 -10.13 -11.44
CA ASN A 330 13.83 -11.23 -12.32
C ASN A 330 14.18 -12.48 -11.50
N GLY A 331 13.90 -13.65 -12.09
CA GLY A 331 14.17 -14.94 -11.49
C GLY A 331 14.16 -16.04 -12.55
N TYR A 332 14.12 -17.27 -12.09
CA TYR A 332 14.11 -18.46 -12.93
C TYR A 332 12.98 -19.39 -12.55
N VAL A 333 12.38 -20.00 -13.57
CA VAL A 333 11.49 -21.15 -13.43
C VAL A 333 12.13 -22.29 -14.19
N VAL A 334 12.22 -23.46 -13.58
CA VAL A 334 12.77 -24.68 -14.22
C VAL A 334 11.77 -25.81 -14.15
N THR A 335 11.81 -26.71 -15.13
CA THR A 335 10.95 -27.90 -15.18
C THR A 335 11.76 -29.14 -15.55
N ASP A 336 11.28 -30.33 -15.12
CA ASP A 336 11.79 -31.62 -15.58
C ASP A 336 11.12 -32.13 -16.87
N GLY A 337 10.13 -31.39 -17.37
CA GLY A 337 9.29 -31.81 -18.50
C GLY A 337 8.18 -32.79 -18.14
N ASN A 338 8.10 -33.28 -16.90
CA ASN A 338 7.10 -34.23 -16.39
C ASN A 338 6.17 -33.59 -15.33
N ASN A 339 5.84 -32.32 -15.54
CA ASN A 339 4.92 -31.57 -14.69
C ASN A 339 5.48 -31.13 -13.31
N HIS A 340 6.79 -31.23 -13.06
CA HIS A 340 7.42 -30.61 -11.91
C HIS A 340 8.05 -29.28 -12.33
N TRP A 341 7.79 -28.26 -11.52
CA TRP A 341 8.26 -26.90 -11.76
C TRP A 341 8.76 -26.31 -10.45
N ALA A 342 9.77 -25.46 -10.53
CA ALA A 342 10.27 -24.77 -9.36
C ALA A 342 10.78 -23.38 -9.72
N HIS A 343 10.66 -22.46 -8.78
CA HIS A 343 11.08 -21.07 -8.88
C HIS A 343 12.35 -20.83 -8.07
N GLY A 344 13.12 -19.81 -8.45
CA GLY A 344 14.24 -19.28 -7.68
C GLY A 344 14.63 -17.90 -8.17
N TYR A 345 15.26 -17.11 -7.32
CA TYR A 345 15.88 -15.85 -7.75
C TYR A 345 17.13 -16.09 -8.59
N THR A 346 17.80 -17.20 -8.36
CA THR A 346 18.92 -17.68 -9.16
C THR A 346 18.57 -19.01 -9.82
N LEU A 347 19.27 -19.33 -10.91
CA LEU A 347 19.08 -20.60 -11.61
C LEU A 347 19.42 -21.80 -10.69
N ASP A 348 20.41 -21.65 -9.83
CA ASP A 348 20.83 -22.73 -8.91
C ASP A 348 19.77 -22.98 -7.84
N GLU A 349 19.16 -21.93 -7.27
CA GLU A 349 18.02 -22.07 -6.36
C GLU A 349 16.84 -22.80 -7.03
N ALA A 350 16.46 -22.37 -8.23
CA ALA A 350 15.37 -23.01 -8.97
C ALA A 350 15.65 -24.49 -9.23
N LYS A 351 16.89 -24.86 -9.61
CA LYS A 351 17.30 -26.25 -9.82
C LYS A 351 17.32 -27.05 -8.50
N GLN A 352 17.79 -26.47 -7.41
CA GLN A 352 17.80 -27.13 -6.11
C GLN A 352 16.35 -27.41 -5.63
N ASP A 353 15.45 -26.44 -5.78
CA ASP A 353 14.05 -26.64 -5.44
C ASP A 353 13.36 -27.67 -6.35
N LEU A 354 13.69 -27.71 -7.65
CA LEU A 354 13.20 -28.74 -8.54
C LEU A 354 13.68 -30.14 -8.09
N HIS A 355 14.97 -30.25 -7.78
CA HIS A 355 15.53 -31.49 -7.25
C HIS A 355 14.86 -31.90 -5.93
N TYR A 356 14.63 -30.95 -5.03
CA TYR A 356 13.91 -31.19 -3.79
C TYR A 356 12.49 -31.70 -4.02
N LYS A 357 11.74 -31.14 -4.95
CA LYS A 357 10.39 -31.59 -5.33
C LYS A 357 10.39 -33.04 -5.88
N MET A 358 11.43 -33.39 -6.64
CA MET A 358 11.55 -34.73 -7.27
C MET A 358 12.19 -35.77 -6.36
N SER A 359 12.90 -35.38 -5.31
CA SER A 359 13.60 -36.30 -4.43
C SER A 359 12.65 -37.06 -3.51
N PHE A 360 13.07 -38.29 -3.13
CA PHE A 360 12.40 -38.98 -2.04
C PHE A 360 12.66 -38.24 -0.72
N ARG A 361 11.60 -37.76 -0.12
CA ARG A 361 11.64 -37.09 1.19
C ARG A 361 11.20 -38.05 2.26
N ASP A 362 12.05 -38.28 3.26
CA ASP A 362 11.69 -39.12 4.40
C ASP A 362 10.62 -38.41 5.24
N LYS A 363 9.39 -38.97 5.23
CA LYS A 363 8.24 -38.47 5.97
C LYS A 363 8.05 -39.17 7.31
N SER A 364 8.88 -40.16 7.62
CA SER A 364 8.71 -41.07 8.79
C SER A 364 8.74 -40.32 10.12
N GLU A 365 9.48 -39.22 10.18
CA GLU A 365 9.55 -38.33 11.36
C GLU A 365 8.17 -37.76 11.74
N TYR A 366 7.36 -37.44 10.73
CA TYR A 366 6.05 -36.80 10.90
C TYR A 366 4.88 -37.78 11.00
N GLU A 367 5.06 -39.11 10.74
CA GLU A 367 4.02 -40.10 10.79
C GLU A 367 3.42 -40.30 12.19
N LYS A 368 4.17 -39.94 13.24
CA LYS A 368 3.76 -40.06 14.65
C LYS A 368 2.97 -38.85 15.15
N LEU A 369 2.93 -37.76 14.38
CA LEU A 369 2.19 -36.58 14.76
C LEU A 369 0.70 -36.78 14.56
N THR A 370 -0.07 -36.16 15.45
CA THR A 370 -1.54 -36.15 15.40
C THR A 370 -2.04 -34.76 15.03
N LEU A 371 -3.31 -34.61 14.74
CA LEU A 371 -3.92 -33.32 14.43
C LEU A 371 -3.70 -32.25 15.52
N ASP A 372 -3.55 -32.68 16.77
CA ASP A 372 -3.35 -31.79 17.92
C ASP A 372 -1.86 -31.62 18.32
N SER A 373 -0.95 -32.26 17.59
CA SER A 373 0.51 -32.05 17.79
C SER A 373 0.90 -30.62 17.41
N GLU A 374 1.66 -29.95 18.31
CA GLU A 374 2.20 -28.62 18.09
C GLU A 374 3.63 -28.68 17.57
N LEU A 375 3.92 -27.92 16.55
CA LEU A 375 5.25 -27.70 15.99
C LEU A 375 5.67 -26.25 16.17
N PRO A 376 6.93 -25.96 16.56
CA PRO A 376 7.54 -24.65 16.44
C PRO A 376 7.43 -24.11 15.00
N TYR A 377 7.42 -22.79 14.84
CA TYR A 377 7.20 -22.12 13.55
C TYR A 377 8.09 -22.69 12.41
N ASP A 378 9.39 -22.81 12.65
CA ASP A 378 10.32 -23.31 11.63
C ASP A 378 10.15 -24.79 11.33
N GLU A 379 9.81 -25.61 12.35
CA GLU A 379 9.50 -27.04 12.17
C GLU A 379 8.18 -27.24 11.43
N ALA A 380 7.17 -26.38 11.66
CA ALA A 380 5.92 -26.41 10.92
C ALA A 380 6.15 -26.16 9.41
N ILE A 381 7.01 -25.21 9.07
CA ILE A 381 7.42 -24.96 7.69
C ILE A 381 8.14 -26.16 7.10
N ALA A 382 9.11 -26.74 7.82
CA ALA A 382 9.85 -27.91 7.38
C ALA A 382 8.94 -29.12 7.18
N CYS A 383 8.04 -29.40 8.11
CA CYS A 383 7.03 -30.46 8.03
C CYS A 383 6.19 -30.31 6.76
N TYR A 384 5.63 -29.13 6.52
CA TYR A 384 4.83 -28.87 5.32
C TYR A 384 5.63 -29.13 4.03
N ARG A 385 6.83 -28.57 3.93
CA ARG A 385 7.68 -28.74 2.75
C ARG A 385 8.08 -30.20 2.51
N VAL A 386 8.41 -30.95 3.56
CA VAL A 386 8.78 -32.38 3.44
C VAL A 386 7.58 -33.21 2.94
N ILE A 387 6.40 -32.95 3.44
CA ILE A 387 5.20 -33.73 3.05
C ILE A 387 4.75 -33.37 1.63
N THR A 388 4.70 -32.08 1.29
CA THR A 388 4.10 -31.59 0.04
C THR A 388 5.11 -31.42 -1.10
N GLY A 389 6.37 -31.19 -0.79
CA GLY A 389 7.38 -30.77 -1.77
C GLY A 389 7.29 -29.29 -2.17
N ALA A 390 6.62 -28.47 -1.37
CA ALA A 390 6.54 -27.04 -1.62
C ALA A 390 7.93 -26.41 -1.79
N CYS A 391 8.11 -25.59 -2.83
CA CYS A 391 9.38 -24.93 -3.09
C CYS A 391 9.68 -23.83 -2.05
N GLN A 392 10.94 -23.50 -1.87
CA GLN A 392 11.36 -22.48 -0.91
C GLN A 392 10.78 -21.11 -1.26
N PHE A 393 10.77 -20.77 -2.56
CA PHE A 393 10.24 -19.50 -3.04
C PHE A 393 8.74 -19.35 -2.78
N GLY A 394 7.91 -20.34 -3.17
CA GLY A 394 6.47 -20.33 -2.92
C GLY A 394 6.13 -20.31 -1.44
N THR A 395 6.87 -21.11 -0.64
CA THR A 395 6.73 -21.12 0.82
C THR A 395 7.00 -19.73 1.41
N LYS A 396 8.11 -19.07 1.02
CA LYS A 396 8.46 -17.73 1.49
C LYS A 396 7.40 -16.70 1.10
N SER A 397 6.94 -16.74 -0.14
CA SER A 397 5.86 -15.86 -0.62
C SER A 397 4.58 -16.01 0.20
N TYR A 398 4.19 -17.27 0.50
CA TYR A 398 3.03 -17.55 1.37
C TYR A 398 3.20 -16.95 2.77
N LEU A 399 4.36 -17.16 3.39
CA LEU A 399 4.66 -16.69 4.75
C LEU A 399 4.66 -15.15 4.83
N GLU A 400 5.11 -14.47 3.79
CA GLU A 400 5.19 -13.00 3.74
C GLU A 400 3.83 -12.35 3.47
N HIS A 401 3.02 -12.91 2.56
CA HIS A 401 1.86 -12.23 1.99
C HIS A 401 0.50 -12.84 2.35
N ARG A 402 0.44 -14.13 2.70
CA ARG A 402 -0.83 -14.86 2.91
C ARG A 402 -1.02 -15.38 4.32
N LEU A 403 0.06 -15.69 5.04
CA LEU A 403 -0.05 -16.16 6.42
C LEU A 403 -0.59 -15.04 7.32
N PRO A 404 -1.69 -15.27 8.09
CA PRO A 404 -2.24 -14.27 9.01
C PRO A 404 -1.22 -13.75 10.02
N LYS A 405 -1.15 -12.46 10.21
CA LYS A 405 -0.23 -11.79 11.14
C LYS A 405 -0.94 -11.40 12.45
N PRO A 406 -0.22 -11.37 13.60
CA PRO A 406 1.18 -11.78 13.78
C PRO A 406 1.37 -13.30 13.71
N ASN A 407 2.57 -13.74 13.29
CA ASN A 407 2.89 -15.18 13.28
C ASN A 407 2.87 -15.72 14.71
N LYS A 408 2.38 -16.97 14.87
CA LYS A 408 2.43 -17.68 16.14
C LYS A 408 3.83 -18.29 16.33
N GLU A 409 4.22 -18.52 17.58
CA GLU A 409 5.45 -19.27 17.91
C GLU A 409 5.32 -20.76 17.57
N LYS A 410 4.08 -21.30 17.64
CA LYS A 410 3.76 -22.69 17.33
C LYS A 410 2.45 -22.80 16.58
N TYR A 411 2.30 -23.88 15.80
CA TYR A 411 1.11 -24.24 15.07
C TYR A 411 0.77 -25.71 15.30
N THR A 412 -0.50 -26.03 15.49
CA THR A 412 -0.98 -27.43 15.47
C THR A 412 -1.07 -27.92 14.02
N ILE A 413 -1.00 -29.24 13.83
CA ILE A 413 -1.21 -29.85 12.51
C ILE A 413 -2.60 -29.49 11.96
N ARG A 414 -3.63 -29.44 12.80
CA ARG A 414 -4.99 -29.02 12.43
C ARG A 414 -5.02 -27.59 11.90
N GLU A 415 -4.35 -26.66 12.57
CA GLU A 415 -4.23 -25.27 12.11
C GLU A 415 -3.46 -25.18 10.79
N MET A 416 -2.39 -25.94 10.64
CA MET A 416 -1.62 -25.97 9.39
C MET A 416 -2.48 -26.47 8.22
N ILE A 417 -3.27 -27.54 8.42
CA ILE A 417 -4.21 -28.06 7.42
C ILE A 417 -5.21 -26.96 7.01
N GLU A 418 -5.80 -26.26 7.97
CA GLU A 418 -6.77 -25.20 7.67
C GLU A 418 -6.12 -23.99 6.96
N LEU A 419 -4.94 -23.57 7.40
CA LEU A 419 -4.21 -22.46 6.81
C LEU A 419 -3.71 -22.74 5.38
N THR A 420 -3.42 -24.01 5.07
CA THR A 420 -2.82 -24.40 3.79
C THR A 420 -3.74 -25.18 2.87
N LYS A 421 -5.03 -25.35 3.23
CA LYS A 421 -5.99 -26.18 2.48
C LYS A 421 -6.13 -25.80 1.00
N ASP A 422 -5.93 -24.53 0.71
CA ASP A 422 -6.04 -23.95 -0.64
C ASP A 422 -4.66 -23.65 -1.28
N GLU A 423 -3.57 -24.06 -0.62
CA GLU A 423 -2.21 -23.81 -1.09
C GLU A 423 -1.63 -25.04 -1.80
N TYR A 424 -0.48 -24.84 -2.48
CA TYR A 424 0.23 -25.93 -3.14
C TYR A 424 0.51 -27.10 -2.17
N GLY A 425 0.01 -28.28 -2.48
CA GLY A 425 0.18 -29.48 -1.63
C GLY A 425 -0.73 -29.52 -0.39
N GLY A 426 -1.67 -28.59 -0.22
CA GLY A 426 -2.56 -28.57 0.95
C GLY A 426 -3.44 -29.82 1.05
N LYS A 427 -3.85 -30.38 -0.10
CA LYS A 427 -4.58 -31.66 -0.15
C LYS A 427 -3.70 -32.83 0.33
N GLU A 428 -2.48 -32.94 -0.19
CA GLU A 428 -1.50 -33.97 0.20
C GLU A 428 -1.13 -33.86 1.67
N PHE A 429 -0.99 -32.65 2.20
CA PHE A 429 -0.72 -32.40 3.61
C PHE A 429 -1.85 -32.92 4.50
N ARG A 430 -3.08 -32.56 4.17
CA ARG A 430 -4.28 -33.03 4.88
C ARG A 430 -4.40 -34.56 4.82
N GLU A 431 -4.30 -35.16 3.62
CA GLU A 431 -4.43 -36.61 3.42
C GLU A 431 -3.32 -37.41 4.14
N PHE A 432 -2.18 -36.79 4.45
CA PHE A 432 -1.11 -37.40 5.22
C PHE A 432 -1.51 -37.63 6.69
N PHE A 433 -2.26 -36.71 7.30
CA PHE A 433 -2.62 -36.71 8.71
C PHE A 433 -4.06 -37.20 8.99
N GLU A 434 -4.97 -37.13 8.05
CA GLU A 434 -6.37 -37.56 8.16
C GLU A 434 -6.59 -39.01 7.64
N LYS A 435 -5.58 -39.86 7.75
CA LYS A 435 -5.66 -41.28 7.33
C LYS A 435 -6.64 -42.10 8.15
#